data_00f45e1e738f33987e8a262c9d3f417e
#
_entry.id   00f45e1e738f33987e8a262c9d3f417e
#
_cell.length_a   1.000
_cell.length_b   1.000
_cell.length_c   1.000
_cell.angle_alpha   90.00
_cell.angle_beta   90.00
_cell.angle_gamma   90.00
#
_symmetry.space_group_name_H-M   'P 1'
#
loop_
_entity.id
_entity.type
_entity.pdbx_description
1 polymer ?
#
loop_
_entity_poly.entity_id
_entity_poly.type
_entity_poly.pdbx_seq_one_letter_code
_entity_poly.pdbx_strand_id
1 'polypeptide(L)'
;MKYTDKENMLRVFQKKTPEGLPHLLMAGTHFLAPQNGFHERPAGGKGGYDWFGVKWAYIEGDLAPVPDSSVPPICDDITEWKSQIKFPDMDAWDWKKAAEIDHVAEIDREHKMLYTSSLNGFFERLHTLCGFEDALCALLMEPEAVEEYLDAMVEFKCKQLTKIKEYYNPDVLNFHDDYGTQRGPFFSPEIWRELFKPRLKKVVDHCHELDMIFELHSCGLIDEFVPDIAECGVDCLQCMDIVDVARLKKELNGKMAFGVSPNFQKYASGLSCGSMTTDDVYKEAYEEFVTLSEDGCYYPFINPPFTPMDQAIWDAHIQADKDIKEKQGV
;
A
#
# COMPACT_ATOMS: atom_id res chain seq x y z
N MET A 1 -20.66 18.82 -10.56
CA MET A 1 -19.56 18.54 -9.59
C MET A 1 -18.73 19.80 -9.42
N LYS A 2 -18.36 20.11 -8.20
CA LYS A 2 -17.55 21.29 -7.84
C LYS A 2 -16.05 21.02 -8.02
N TYR A 3 -15.65 19.74 -7.94
CA TYR A 3 -14.28 19.28 -7.99
C TYR A 3 -14.06 18.36 -9.19
N THR A 4 -12.83 18.34 -9.73
CA THR A 4 -12.37 17.30 -10.65
C THR A 4 -12.21 15.99 -9.90
N ASP A 5 -12.11 14.84 -10.61
CA ASP A 5 -11.86 13.53 -9.97
C ASP A 5 -10.58 13.55 -9.14
N LYS A 6 -9.51 14.18 -9.67
CA LYS A 6 -8.25 14.38 -8.94
C LYS A 6 -8.44 15.17 -7.64
N GLU A 7 -9.04 16.35 -7.74
CA GLU A 7 -9.28 17.21 -6.58
C GLU A 7 -10.14 16.49 -5.54
N ASN A 8 -11.15 15.77 -6.00
CA ASN A 8 -12.07 15.06 -5.14
C ASN A 8 -11.38 13.90 -4.40
N MET A 9 -10.51 13.15 -5.09
CA MET A 9 -9.71 12.09 -4.47
C MET A 9 -8.67 12.66 -3.48
N LEU A 10 -7.99 13.74 -3.84
CA LEU A 10 -7.04 14.42 -2.94
C LEU A 10 -7.70 14.93 -1.66
N ARG A 11 -9.00 15.28 -1.70
CA ARG A 11 -9.74 15.67 -0.48
C ARG A 11 -9.81 14.54 0.54
N VAL A 12 -9.94 13.28 0.11
CA VAL A 12 -9.90 12.12 1.01
C VAL A 12 -8.56 12.05 1.74
N PHE A 13 -7.45 12.07 1.00
CA PHE A 13 -6.10 12.05 1.57
C PHE A 13 -5.83 13.25 2.49
N GLN A 14 -6.40 14.41 2.17
CA GLN A 14 -6.32 15.63 2.98
C GLN A 14 -7.31 15.64 4.16
N LYS A 15 -8.03 14.55 4.40
CA LYS A 15 -9.01 14.43 5.48
C LYS A 15 -10.13 15.49 5.39
N LYS A 16 -10.53 15.83 4.16
CA LYS A 16 -11.64 16.72 3.81
C LYS A 16 -12.77 15.91 3.21
N THR A 17 -14.02 16.32 3.44
CA THR A 17 -15.19 15.63 2.86
C THR A 17 -15.19 15.74 1.33
N PRO A 18 -15.16 14.62 0.60
CA PRO A 18 -15.30 14.62 -0.86
C PRO A 18 -16.76 14.82 -1.31
N GLU A 19 -16.99 15.10 -2.59
CA GLU A 19 -18.30 14.97 -3.21
C GLU A 19 -18.51 13.49 -3.61
N GLY A 20 -19.55 12.86 -3.07
CA GLY A 20 -19.83 11.46 -3.34
C GLY A 20 -18.75 10.52 -2.79
N LEU A 21 -18.48 9.45 -3.53
CA LEU A 21 -17.52 8.41 -3.22
C LEU A 21 -16.40 8.36 -4.28
N PRO A 22 -15.26 9.04 -4.07
CA PRO A 22 -14.18 9.08 -5.04
C PRO A 22 -13.57 7.70 -5.32
N HIS A 23 -13.05 7.52 -6.53
CA HIS A 23 -12.43 6.28 -6.98
C HIS A 23 -11.01 6.53 -7.50
N LEU A 24 -10.04 5.78 -6.96
CA LEU A 24 -8.63 5.95 -7.29
C LEU A 24 -8.32 5.80 -8.78
N LEU A 25 -8.91 4.80 -9.45
CA LEU A 25 -8.70 4.56 -10.89
C LEU A 25 -9.26 5.67 -11.79
N MET A 26 -10.30 6.39 -11.34
CA MET A 26 -10.85 7.51 -12.09
C MET A 26 -9.99 8.77 -11.92
N ALA A 27 -9.45 8.96 -10.73
CA ALA A 27 -8.72 10.16 -10.34
C ALA A 27 -7.23 10.12 -10.70
N GLY A 28 -6.64 8.94 -10.85
CA GLY A 28 -5.19 8.78 -10.84
C GLY A 28 -4.59 8.05 -12.04
N THR A 29 -3.30 8.27 -12.20
CA THR A 29 -2.39 7.41 -12.96
C THR A 29 -1.47 6.74 -11.96
N HIS A 30 -1.38 5.42 -12.02
CA HIS A 30 -0.67 4.61 -11.05
C HIS A 30 0.59 3.99 -11.67
N PHE A 31 1.74 4.22 -11.01
CA PHE A 31 2.98 3.53 -11.29
C PHE A 31 3.41 2.71 -10.08
N LEU A 32 3.60 1.43 -10.27
CA LEU A 32 4.21 0.53 -9.28
C LEU A 32 5.73 0.70 -9.32
N ALA A 33 6.27 1.65 -8.62
CA ALA A 33 7.68 2.03 -8.65
C ALA A 33 8.19 2.44 -10.06
N PRO A 34 9.35 3.08 -10.20
CA PRO A 34 9.96 3.33 -11.50
C PRO A 34 10.26 2.00 -12.18
N GLN A 35 9.48 1.63 -13.20
CA GLN A 35 9.50 0.27 -13.77
C GLN A 35 10.72 -0.03 -14.62
N ASN A 36 11.35 1.00 -15.16
CA ASN A 36 12.43 0.84 -16.13
C ASN A 36 13.80 0.87 -15.47
N GLY A 37 14.18 -0.29 -14.96
CA GLY A 37 15.50 -0.50 -14.38
C GLY A 37 15.56 -0.52 -12.86
N PHE A 38 14.50 -0.17 -12.16
CA PHE A 38 14.45 -0.10 -10.72
C PHE A 38 13.41 -1.10 -10.17
N HIS A 39 13.84 -2.33 -9.96
CA HIS A 39 12.93 -3.42 -9.64
C HIS A 39 12.96 -3.74 -8.16
N GLU A 40 12.01 -3.23 -7.39
CA GLU A 40 11.78 -3.68 -6.00
C GLU A 40 11.17 -5.08 -5.95
N ARG A 41 10.41 -5.45 -7.01
CA ARG A 41 9.93 -6.81 -7.32
C ARG A 41 9.95 -7.00 -8.82
N PRO A 42 10.08 -8.23 -9.35
CA PRO A 42 9.85 -8.50 -10.76
C PRO A 42 8.44 -8.09 -11.17
N ALA A 43 8.26 -7.75 -12.46
CA ALA A 43 6.94 -7.43 -13.01
C ALA A 43 5.95 -8.58 -12.79
N GLY A 44 4.66 -8.24 -12.59
CA GLY A 44 3.59 -9.22 -12.42
C GLY A 44 3.58 -10.27 -13.55
N GLY A 45 3.30 -11.52 -13.19
CA GLY A 45 3.30 -12.64 -14.12
C GLY A 45 4.69 -13.15 -14.51
N LYS A 46 5.76 -12.71 -13.85
CA LYS A 46 7.14 -13.16 -14.10
C LYS A 46 7.93 -13.31 -12.81
N GLY A 47 8.74 -14.37 -12.74
CA GLY A 47 9.81 -14.47 -11.76
C GLY A 47 11.06 -13.70 -12.22
N GLY A 48 12.09 -13.66 -11.40
CA GLY A 48 13.34 -13.00 -11.71
C GLY A 48 14.08 -12.55 -10.45
N TYR A 49 14.98 -11.60 -10.62
CA TYR A 49 15.71 -11.00 -9.51
C TYR A 49 15.27 -9.56 -9.31
N ASP A 50 15.13 -9.15 -8.06
CA ASP A 50 14.99 -7.74 -7.72
C ASP A 50 16.36 -7.05 -7.63
N TRP A 51 16.37 -5.76 -7.35
CA TRP A 51 17.59 -4.97 -7.27
C TRP A 51 18.49 -5.26 -6.06
N PHE A 52 17.97 -5.90 -5.00
CA PHE A 52 18.79 -6.44 -3.91
C PHE A 52 19.40 -7.81 -4.24
N GLY A 53 19.00 -8.42 -5.37
CA GLY A 53 19.42 -9.75 -5.78
C GLY A 53 18.57 -10.89 -5.20
N VAL A 54 17.42 -10.57 -4.58
CA VAL A 54 16.46 -11.58 -4.15
C VAL A 54 15.85 -12.25 -5.37
N LYS A 55 15.84 -13.57 -5.40
CA LYS A 55 15.19 -14.35 -6.43
C LYS A 55 13.70 -14.48 -6.10
N TRP A 56 12.86 -14.22 -7.09
CA TRP A 56 11.42 -14.31 -7.01
C TRP A 56 10.90 -15.39 -7.96
N ALA A 57 9.93 -16.17 -7.51
CA ALA A 57 9.17 -17.12 -8.31
C ALA A 57 7.77 -16.58 -8.59
N TYR A 58 7.23 -16.88 -9.77
CA TYR A 58 5.84 -16.62 -10.11
C TYR A 58 5.11 -17.95 -10.22
N ILE A 59 4.00 -18.08 -9.52
CA ILE A 59 3.10 -19.22 -9.58
C ILE A 59 1.90 -18.78 -10.43
N GLU A 60 1.56 -19.54 -11.46
CA GLU A 60 0.44 -19.21 -12.34
C GLU A 60 -0.88 -19.14 -11.57
N GLY A 61 -1.55 -18.00 -11.68
CA GLY A 61 -2.78 -17.71 -10.94
C GLY A 61 -2.59 -16.81 -9.72
N ASP A 62 -1.34 -16.57 -9.29
CA ASP A 62 -1.07 -15.62 -8.21
C ASP A 62 -1.11 -14.16 -8.72
N LEU A 63 -1.46 -13.25 -7.80
CA LEU A 63 -1.51 -11.82 -8.11
C LEU A 63 -0.11 -11.19 -8.25
N ALA A 64 0.89 -11.73 -7.53
CA ALA A 64 2.25 -11.21 -7.50
C ALA A 64 3.29 -12.33 -7.33
N PRO A 65 4.55 -12.13 -7.79
CA PRO A 65 5.64 -13.04 -7.49
C PRO A 65 5.95 -13.06 -5.98
N VAL A 66 6.45 -14.20 -5.51
CA VAL A 66 6.88 -14.43 -4.12
C VAL A 66 8.38 -14.75 -4.09
N PRO A 67 9.09 -14.53 -2.96
CA PRO A 67 10.47 -14.98 -2.83
C PRO A 67 10.61 -16.48 -3.10
N ASP A 68 11.62 -16.87 -3.88
CA ASP A 68 11.84 -18.25 -4.28
C ASP A 68 12.50 -19.04 -3.15
N SER A 69 11.71 -19.81 -2.41
CA SER A 69 12.17 -20.65 -1.31
C SER A 69 13.12 -21.80 -1.71
N SER A 70 13.32 -22.03 -3.02
CA SER A 70 14.26 -23.04 -3.50
C SER A 70 15.72 -22.61 -3.47
N VAL A 71 15.98 -21.33 -3.19
CA VAL A 71 17.32 -20.75 -3.04
C VAL A 71 17.52 -20.26 -1.60
N PRO A 72 18.77 -20.30 -1.08
CA PRO A 72 19.05 -19.77 0.25
C PRO A 72 18.80 -18.26 0.28
N PRO A 73 18.46 -17.68 1.46
CA PRO A 73 18.33 -16.25 1.64
C PRO A 73 19.65 -15.53 1.35
N ILE A 74 19.60 -14.23 1.08
CA ILE A 74 20.79 -13.40 0.87
C ILE A 74 21.54 -13.17 2.19
N CYS A 75 20.79 -13.06 3.27
CA CYS A 75 21.31 -12.86 4.61
C CYS A 75 20.84 -14.02 5.49
N ASP A 76 21.74 -14.90 5.87
CA ASP A 76 21.47 -16.06 6.72
C ASP A 76 21.78 -15.80 8.21
N ASP A 77 22.40 -14.66 8.51
CA ASP A 77 22.65 -14.16 9.87
C ASP A 77 22.53 -12.63 9.88
N ILE A 78 21.49 -12.13 10.53
CA ILE A 78 21.22 -10.68 10.58
C ILE A 78 22.33 -9.90 11.30
N THR A 79 23.09 -10.54 12.19
CA THR A 79 24.21 -9.87 12.86
C THR A 79 25.36 -9.55 11.88
N GLU A 80 25.40 -10.25 10.74
CA GLU A 80 26.38 -10.09 9.66
C GLU A 80 25.81 -9.33 8.44
N TRP A 81 24.65 -8.69 8.58
CA TRP A 81 23.95 -8.06 7.47
C TRP A 81 24.82 -7.08 6.65
N LYS A 82 25.74 -6.36 7.30
CA LYS A 82 26.65 -5.40 6.66
C LYS A 82 27.57 -6.04 5.63
N SER A 83 27.93 -7.31 5.83
CA SER A 83 28.79 -8.08 4.94
C SER A 83 27.99 -8.81 3.85
N GLN A 84 26.74 -9.18 4.12
CA GLN A 84 25.91 -10.04 3.28
C GLN A 84 24.93 -9.24 2.40
N ILE A 85 24.36 -8.14 2.90
CA ILE A 85 23.39 -7.33 2.14
C ILE A 85 24.11 -6.19 1.43
N LYS A 86 23.87 -6.09 0.11
CA LYS A 86 24.35 -4.97 -0.71
C LYS A 86 23.17 -4.09 -1.07
N PHE A 87 23.15 -2.88 -0.54
CA PHE A 87 22.17 -1.88 -0.93
C PHE A 87 22.44 -1.43 -2.38
N PRO A 88 21.39 -1.37 -3.22
CA PRO A 88 21.54 -0.88 -4.59
C PRO A 88 22.03 0.58 -4.62
N ASP A 89 22.88 0.89 -5.59
CA ASP A 89 23.32 2.27 -5.82
C ASP A 89 22.28 3.02 -6.65
N MET A 90 21.49 3.85 -5.97
CA MET A 90 20.44 4.65 -6.63
C MET A 90 20.98 5.73 -7.56
N ASP A 91 22.22 6.19 -7.39
CA ASP A 91 22.81 7.20 -8.25
C ASP A 91 23.32 6.60 -9.57
N ALA A 92 23.52 5.28 -9.60
CA ALA A 92 23.88 4.57 -10.85
C ALA A 92 22.69 4.38 -11.81
N TRP A 93 21.45 4.70 -11.40
CA TRP A 93 20.25 4.50 -12.21
C TRP A 93 19.94 5.73 -13.06
N ASP A 94 19.56 5.48 -14.31
CA ASP A 94 19.10 6.53 -15.21
C ASP A 94 17.62 6.86 -14.97
N TRP A 95 17.35 7.51 -13.84
CA TRP A 95 16.01 7.94 -13.42
C TRP A 95 15.30 8.79 -14.46
N LYS A 96 16.07 9.66 -15.14
CA LYS A 96 15.52 10.53 -16.19
C LYS A 96 14.98 9.70 -17.34
N LYS A 97 15.77 8.73 -17.82
CA LYS A 97 15.35 7.83 -18.88
C LYS A 97 14.19 6.94 -18.45
N ALA A 98 14.16 6.49 -17.19
CA ALA A 98 13.04 5.73 -16.63
C ALA A 98 11.75 6.58 -16.70
N ALA A 99 11.78 7.82 -16.25
CA ALA A 99 10.63 8.71 -16.30
C ALA A 99 10.18 9.03 -17.75
N GLU A 100 11.14 9.14 -18.71
CA GLU A 100 10.83 9.30 -20.13
C GLU A 100 10.12 8.05 -20.71
N ILE A 101 10.58 6.85 -20.39
CA ILE A 101 9.96 5.58 -20.82
C ILE A 101 8.57 5.40 -20.18
N ASP A 102 8.39 5.83 -18.95
CA ASP A 102 7.11 5.81 -18.25
C ASP A 102 6.17 6.96 -18.66
N HIS A 103 6.59 7.79 -19.63
CA HIS A 103 5.80 8.90 -20.17
C HIS A 103 5.29 9.89 -19.10
N VAL A 104 6.07 10.10 -18.04
CA VAL A 104 5.66 10.93 -16.90
C VAL A 104 5.31 12.37 -17.33
N ALA A 105 6.05 12.92 -18.29
CA ALA A 105 5.82 14.28 -18.82
C ALA A 105 4.52 14.42 -19.64
N GLU A 106 3.92 13.30 -20.08
CA GLU A 106 2.70 13.27 -20.89
C GLU A 106 1.43 13.19 -20.03
N ILE A 107 1.58 13.00 -18.71
CA ILE A 107 0.44 12.87 -17.78
C ILE A 107 -0.25 14.23 -17.65
N ASP A 108 -1.56 14.25 -17.85
CA ASP A 108 -2.42 15.40 -17.58
C ASP A 108 -2.51 15.67 -16.09
N ARG A 109 -1.55 16.43 -15.55
CA ARG A 109 -1.43 16.73 -14.12
C ARG A 109 -2.53 17.64 -13.60
N GLU A 110 -3.29 18.27 -14.46
CA GLU A 110 -4.44 19.08 -14.07
C GLU A 110 -5.61 18.19 -13.63
N HIS A 111 -5.88 17.12 -14.37
CA HIS A 111 -7.03 16.25 -14.14
C HIS A 111 -6.66 14.90 -13.49
N LYS A 112 -5.39 14.48 -13.57
CA LYS A 112 -4.90 13.20 -13.03
C LYS A 112 -3.89 13.37 -11.91
N MET A 113 -4.12 12.63 -10.85
CA MET A 113 -3.18 12.45 -9.75
C MET A 113 -2.11 11.44 -10.16
N LEU A 114 -0.85 11.72 -9.87
CA LEU A 114 0.20 10.72 -9.98
C LEU A 114 0.39 10.00 -8.65
N TYR A 115 0.24 8.69 -8.69
CA TYR A 115 0.32 7.80 -7.54
C TYR A 115 1.44 6.79 -7.79
N THR A 116 2.46 6.76 -6.93
CA THR A 116 3.63 5.89 -7.07
C THR A 116 3.81 5.05 -5.82
N SER A 117 4.20 3.80 -5.97
CA SER A 117 4.45 2.89 -4.85
C SER A 117 5.95 2.70 -4.61
N SER A 118 6.34 2.64 -3.34
CA SER A 118 7.60 2.09 -2.85
C SER A 118 7.30 0.74 -2.21
N LEU A 119 7.63 -0.34 -2.92
CA LEU A 119 7.36 -1.71 -2.50
C LEU A 119 8.41 -2.21 -1.50
N ASN A 120 8.08 -3.29 -0.78
CA ASN A 120 8.94 -3.93 0.20
C ASN A 120 9.50 -2.90 1.20
N GLY A 121 8.65 -2.51 2.14
CA GLY A 121 9.01 -1.60 3.21
C GLY A 121 10.08 -2.15 4.15
N PHE A 122 9.84 -2.10 5.42
CA PHE A 122 10.81 -2.53 6.42
C PHE A 122 10.75 -4.04 6.68
N PHE A 123 9.60 -4.55 7.12
CA PHE A 123 9.44 -5.96 7.43
C PHE A 123 9.45 -6.83 6.16
N GLU A 124 8.75 -6.39 5.12
CA GLU A 124 8.78 -7.11 3.84
C GLU A 124 10.19 -7.24 3.28
N ARG A 125 10.99 -6.18 3.35
CA ARG A 125 12.38 -6.25 2.88
C ARG A 125 13.25 -7.10 3.79
N LEU A 126 13.07 -7.04 5.10
CA LEU A 126 13.79 -7.89 6.03
C LEU A 126 13.54 -9.38 5.73
N HIS A 127 12.27 -9.78 5.66
CA HIS A 127 11.96 -11.20 5.43
C HIS A 127 12.28 -11.69 4.02
N THR A 128 12.28 -10.82 3.00
CA THR A 128 12.70 -11.22 1.66
C THR A 128 14.20 -11.43 1.56
N LEU A 129 14.99 -10.76 2.39
CA LEU A 129 16.45 -10.91 2.45
C LEU A 129 16.89 -12.07 3.34
N CYS A 130 16.22 -12.26 4.49
CA CYS A 130 16.65 -13.21 5.52
C CYS A 130 15.85 -14.52 5.53
N GLY A 131 14.70 -14.58 4.81
CA GLY A 131 13.72 -15.63 5.01
C GLY A 131 12.68 -15.23 6.06
N PHE A 132 11.44 -15.74 5.92
CA PHE A 132 10.33 -15.28 6.74
C PHE A 132 10.45 -15.70 8.22
N GLU A 133 10.80 -16.97 8.47
CA GLU A 133 10.96 -17.50 9.83
C GLU A 133 12.16 -16.87 10.55
N ASP A 134 13.29 -16.76 9.85
CA ASP A 134 14.51 -16.19 10.40
C ASP A 134 14.34 -14.69 10.70
N ALA A 135 13.62 -13.95 9.85
CA ALA A 135 13.29 -12.56 10.11
C ALA A 135 12.44 -12.40 11.39
N LEU A 136 11.43 -13.25 11.61
CA LEU A 136 10.62 -13.22 12.83
C LEU A 136 11.45 -13.60 14.07
N CYS A 137 12.34 -14.58 13.96
CA CYS A 137 13.27 -14.92 15.03
C CYS A 137 14.22 -13.76 15.35
N ALA A 138 14.75 -13.09 14.32
CA ALA A 138 15.67 -11.97 14.48
C ALA A 138 15.04 -10.79 15.25
N LEU A 139 13.74 -10.49 15.04
CA LEU A 139 13.03 -9.45 15.80
C LEU A 139 13.07 -9.67 17.33
N LEU A 140 13.21 -10.93 17.76
CA LEU A 140 13.18 -11.31 19.16
C LEU A 140 14.57 -11.57 19.73
N MET A 141 15.46 -12.16 18.93
CA MET A 141 16.75 -12.68 19.38
C MET A 141 17.91 -11.72 19.14
N GLU A 142 17.79 -10.89 18.09
CA GLU A 142 18.85 -9.99 17.62
C GLU A 142 18.31 -8.57 17.34
N PRO A 143 17.53 -7.97 18.28
CA PRO A 143 16.84 -6.70 18.04
C PRO A 143 17.81 -5.56 17.72
N GLU A 144 19.01 -5.53 18.30
CA GLU A 144 20.01 -4.49 18.04
C GLU A 144 20.51 -4.56 16.58
N ALA A 145 20.77 -5.77 16.05
CA ALA A 145 21.19 -5.94 14.66
C ALA A 145 20.07 -5.57 13.71
N VAL A 146 18.82 -5.93 14.03
CA VAL A 146 17.64 -5.53 13.26
C VAL A 146 17.48 -4.01 13.29
N GLU A 147 17.66 -3.34 14.42
CA GLU A 147 17.60 -1.88 14.51
C GLU A 147 18.62 -1.20 13.60
N GLU A 148 19.88 -1.65 13.63
CA GLU A 148 20.93 -1.12 12.76
C GLU A 148 20.60 -1.30 11.27
N TYR A 149 20.06 -2.47 10.90
CA TYR A 149 19.60 -2.75 9.53
C TYR A 149 18.44 -1.84 9.14
N LEU A 150 17.43 -1.70 9.99
CA LEU A 150 16.26 -0.87 9.73
C LEU A 150 16.64 0.62 9.64
N ASP A 151 17.59 1.11 10.41
CA ASP A 151 18.09 2.48 10.29
C ASP A 151 18.79 2.71 8.93
N ALA A 152 19.56 1.74 8.43
CA ALA A 152 20.11 1.80 7.08
C ALA A 152 19.01 1.75 6.00
N MET A 153 17.94 0.98 6.23
CA MET A 153 16.76 0.98 5.34
C MET A 153 16.03 2.33 5.33
N VAL A 154 15.95 3.04 6.45
CA VAL A 154 15.40 4.41 6.49
C VAL A 154 16.18 5.33 5.55
N GLU A 155 17.52 5.33 5.65
CA GLU A 155 18.36 6.15 4.77
C GLU A 155 18.15 5.81 3.29
N PHE A 156 18.08 4.50 3.00
CA PHE A 156 17.84 4.00 1.65
C PHE A 156 16.46 4.45 1.13
N LYS A 157 15.39 4.26 1.91
CA LYS A 157 14.03 4.65 1.53
C LYS A 157 13.89 6.18 1.37
N CYS A 158 14.44 6.97 2.28
CA CYS A 158 14.45 8.43 2.15
C CYS A 158 15.16 8.88 0.86
N LYS A 159 16.32 8.28 0.52
CA LYS A 159 17.00 8.54 -0.75
C LYS A 159 16.13 8.14 -1.95
N GLN A 160 15.43 6.99 -1.89
CA GLN A 160 14.49 6.55 -2.91
C GLN A 160 13.36 7.56 -3.11
N LEU A 161 12.73 8.02 -2.03
CA LEU A 161 11.66 9.00 -2.08
C LEU A 161 12.12 10.32 -2.71
N THR A 162 13.34 10.77 -2.37
CA THR A 162 13.95 11.95 -2.98
C THR A 162 14.10 11.79 -4.49
N LYS A 163 14.59 10.64 -4.97
CA LYS A 163 14.69 10.37 -6.41
C LYS A 163 13.32 10.28 -7.09
N ILE A 164 12.36 9.61 -6.46
CA ILE A 164 10.97 9.55 -6.96
C ILE A 164 10.39 10.95 -7.08
N LYS A 165 10.57 11.80 -6.07
CA LYS A 165 10.11 13.20 -6.13
C LYS A 165 10.77 13.97 -7.25
N GLU A 166 12.08 13.87 -7.40
CA GLU A 166 12.86 14.61 -8.39
C GLU A 166 12.42 14.29 -9.83
N TYR A 167 12.19 13.01 -10.15
CA TYR A 167 11.96 12.57 -11.53
C TYR A 167 10.50 12.28 -11.87
N TYR A 168 9.68 11.89 -10.90
CA TYR A 168 8.27 11.56 -11.09
C TYR A 168 7.32 12.61 -10.50
N ASN A 169 7.71 13.28 -9.43
CA ASN A 169 6.92 14.30 -8.73
C ASN A 169 5.46 13.83 -8.44
N PRO A 170 5.25 12.70 -7.75
CA PRO A 170 3.91 12.20 -7.47
C PRO A 170 3.16 13.08 -6.48
N ASP A 171 1.82 13.02 -6.53
CA ASP A 171 0.93 13.61 -5.52
C ASP A 171 0.87 12.71 -4.28
N VAL A 172 0.88 11.37 -4.48
CA VAL A 172 0.79 10.36 -3.44
C VAL A 172 1.88 9.32 -3.60
N LEU A 173 2.56 9.02 -2.51
CA LEU A 173 3.45 7.87 -2.36
C LEU A 173 2.77 6.80 -1.53
N ASN A 174 2.57 5.63 -2.11
CA ASN A 174 2.14 4.43 -1.41
C ASN A 174 3.38 3.65 -0.95
N PHE A 175 3.54 3.50 0.36
CA PHE A 175 4.60 2.70 0.98
C PHE A 175 4.03 1.36 1.40
N HIS A 176 4.56 0.27 0.83
CA HIS A 176 4.00 -1.05 0.98
C HIS A 176 4.80 -1.86 1.99
N ASP A 177 4.17 -2.25 3.11
CA ASP A 177 4.80 -3.07 4.14
C ASP A 177 3.74 -3.88 4.91
N ASP A 178 3.65 -5.17 4.63
CA ASP A 178 2.65 -6.05 5.22
C ASP A 178 3.06 -6.50 6.63
N TYR A 179 2.17 -6.30 7.60
CA TYR A 179 2.43 -6.59 9.01
C TYR A 179 1.57 -7.71 9.61
N GLY A 180 0.66 -8.28 8.83
CA GLY A 180 -0.31 -9.21 9.42
C GLY A 180 -0.78 -10.35 8.53
N THR A 181 -1.42 -11.30 9.21
CA THR A 181 -2.17 -12.40 8.63
C THR A 181 -3.67 -12.11 8.70
N GLN A 182 -4.49 -13.03 8.21
CA GLN A 182 -5.95 -13.00 8.38
C GLN A 182 -6.43 -13.14 9.84
N ARG A 183 -5.53 -13.50 10.77
CA ARG A 183 -5.87 -13.81 12.17
C ARG A 183 -5.24 -12.84 13.17
N GLY A 184 -4.31 -12.01 12.75
CA GLY A 184 -3.58 -11.06 13.58
C GLY A 184 -2.23 -10.69 13.00
N PRO A 185 -1.54 -9.76 13.67
CA PRO A 185 -0.20 -9.33 13.28
C PRO A 185 0.83 -10.46 13.30
N PHE A 186 1.92 -10.31 12.54
CA PHE A 186 3.05 -11.25 12.55
C PHE A 186 3.84 -11.20 13.87
N PHE A 187 3.86 -10.08 14.55
CA PHE A 187 4.59 -9.82 15.80
C PHE A 187 3.78 -8.88 16.70
N SER A 188 4.20 -8.72 17.95
CA SER A 188 3.44 -7.96 18.93
C SER A 188 3.47 -6.44 18.68
N PRO A 189 2.48 -5.68 19.19
CA PRO A 189 2.48 -4.22 19.12
C PRO A 189 3.71 -3.59 19.79
N GLU A 190 4.28 -4.23 20.82
CA GLU A 190 5.48 -3.75 21.50
C GLU A 190 6.69 -3.76 20.54
N ILE A 191 6.90 -4.89 19.83
CA ILE A 191 7.96 -5.03 18.82
C ILE A 191 7.75 -3.99 17.71
N TRP A 192 6.50 -3.80 17.25
CA TRP A 192 6.21 -2.82 16.23
C TRP A 192 6.55 -1.39 16.69
N ARG A 193 6.17 -1.03 17.91
CA ARG A 193 6.47 0.30 18.50
C ARG A 193 7.95 0.55 18.69
N GLU A 194 8.70 -0.47 19.04
CA GLU A 194 10.14 -0.36 19.29
C GLU A 194 10.94 -0.31 17.98
N LEU A 195 10.69 -1.25 17.07
CA LEU A 195 11.52 -1.41 15.88
C LEU A 195 11.00 -0.61 14.67
N PHE A 196 9.70 -0.60 14.41
CA PHE A 196 9.15 -0.07 13.17
C PHE A 196 8.60 1.36 13.27
N LYS A 197 7.86 1.67 14.34
CA LYS A 197 7.22 2.99 14.51
C LYS A 197 8.18 4.17 14.35
N PRO A 198 9.34 4.24 15.03
CA PRO A 198 10.25 5.37 14.89
C PRO A 198 10.85 5.50 13.49
N ARG A 199 11.00 4.38 12.77
CA ARG A 199 11.54 4.33 11.41
C ARG A 199 10.49 4.74 10.38
N LEU A 200 9.26 4.23 10.53
CA LEU A 200 8.13 4.66 9.72
C LEU A 200 7.93 6.18 9.84
N LYS A 201 7.96 6.72 11.07
CA LYS A 201 7.82 8.15 11.27
C LYS A 201 8.88 8.96 10.52
N LYS A 202 10.15 8.54 10.52
CA LYS A 202 11.22 9.23 9.80
C LYS A 202 10.94 9.28 8.28
N VAL A 203 10.44 8.18 7.71
CA VAL A 203 10.14 8.11 6.27
C VAL A 203 8.89 8.93 5.93
N VAL A 204 7.87 8.92 6.80
CA VAL A 204 6.68 9.77 6.66
C VAL A 204 7.05 11.25 6.71
N ASP A 205 7.83 11.67 7.71
CA ASP A 205 8.29 13.06 7.87
C ASP A 205 9.08 13.50 6.61
N HIS A 206 9.98 12.65 6.10
CA HIS A 206 10.75 12.94 4.88
C HIS A 206 9.84 13.04 3.64
N CYS A 207 8.84 12.18 3.52
CA CYS A 207 7.85 12.26 2.44
C CYS A 207 7.10 13.60 2.46
N HIS A 208 6.69 14.06 3.64
CA HIS A 208 6.03 15.34 3.82
C HIS A 208 6.97 16.54 3.52
N GLU A 209 8.25 16.47 3.91
CA GLU A 209 9.26 17.47 3.54
C GLU A 209 9.43 17.59 2.03
N LEU A 210 9.19 16.50 1.28
CA LEU A 210 9.18 16.48 -0.17
C LEU A 210 7.83 16.90 -0.78
N ASP A 211 6.88 17.37 0.02
CA ASP A 211 5.54 17.77 -0.43
C ASP A 211 4.82 16.64 -1.20
N MET A 212 4.78 15.46 -0.60
CA MET A 212 4.01 14.29 -1.06
C MET A 212 3.10 13.80 0.06
N ILE A 213 1.94 13.26 -0.32
CA ILE A 213 1.03 12.57 0.58
C ILE A 213 1.58 11.15 0.83
N PHE A 214 1.60 10.71 2.09
CA PHE A 214 2.05 9.36 2.45
C PHE A 214 0.87 8.43 2.71
N GLU A 215 0.74 7.41 1.89
CA GLU A 215 -0.17 6.30 2.11
C GLU A 215 0.62 5.06 2.51
N LEU A 216 0.24 4.42 3.62
CA LEU A 216 0.77 3.12 4.00
C LEU A 216 -0.17 2.03 3.46
N HIS A 217 0.36 1.06 2.70
CA HIS A 217 -0.32 -0.19 2.45
C HIS A 217 0.13 -1.25 3.44
N SER A 218 -0.83 -1.96 4.04
CA SER A 218 -0.52 -3.16 4.81
C SER A 218 -1.68 -4.15 4.75
N CYS A 219 -1.36 -5.38 4.36
CA CYS A 219 -2.27 -6.50 4.46
C CYS A 219 -2.35 -7.03 5.89
N GLY A 220 -3.42 -7.80 6.15
CA GLY A 220 -3.63 -8.52 7.41
C GLY A 220 -4.50 -7.78 8.41
N LEU A 221 -4.84 -8.49 9.48
CA LEU A 221 -5.58 -7.95 10.63
C LEU A 221 -4.59 -7.22 11.53
N ILE A 222 -4.51 -5.88 11.36
CA ILE A 222 -3.51 -5.02 12.00
C ILE A 222 -4.13 -3.93 12.87
N ASP A 223 -5.36 -4.11 13.32
CA ASP A 223 -6.12 -3.13 14.12
C ASP A 223 -5.30 -2.54 15.25
N GLU A 224 -4.49 -3.35 15.94
CA GLU A 224 -3.69 -2.95 17.09
C GLU A 224 -2.58 -1.96 16.75
N PHE A 225 -2.13 -1.92 15.47
CA PHE A 225 -1.09 -0.99 15.01
C PHE A 225 -1.65 0.33 14.51
N VAL A 226 -2.92 0.36 14.09
CA VAL A 226 -3.51 1.51 13.39
C VAL A 226 -3.44 2.83 14.17
N PRO A 227 -3.70 2.88 15.51
CA PRO A 227 -3.51 4.12 16.26
C PRO A 227 -2.05 4.63 16.23
N ASP A 228 -1.09 3.73 16.35
CA ASP A 228 0.33 4.05 16.30
C ASP A 228 0.77 4.49 14.89
N ILE A 229 0.21 3.87 13.84
CA ILE A 229 0.41 4.28 12.44
C ILE A 229 -0.07 5.72 12.22
N ALA A 230 -1.25 6.06 12.73
CA ALA A 230 -1.76 7.43 12.67
C ALA A 230 -0.88 8.44 13.44
N GLU A 231 -0.27 8.03 14.55
CA GLU A 231 0.69 8.85 15.29
C GLU A 231 2.00 9.11 14.53
N CYS A 232 2.38 8.24 13.61
CA CYS A 232 3.50 8.49 12.70
C CYS A 232 3.23 9.61 11.69
N GLY A 233 1.96 10.02 11.53
CA GLY A 233 1.57 11.05 10.58
C GLY A 233 1.15 10.50 9.21
N VAL A 234 0.93 9.20 9.08
CA VAL A 234 0.41 8.57 7.86
C VAL A 234 -0.91 9.24 7.46
N ASP A 235 -1.01 9.69 6.21
CA ASP A 235 -2.20 10.40 5.72
C ASP A 235 -3.35 9.46 5.41
N CYS A 236 -3.03 8.27 4.88
CA CYS A 236 -4.00 7.25 4.54
C CYS A 236 -3.43 5.85 4.81
N LEU A 237 -4.25 4.97 5.37
CA LEU A 237 -3.96 3.54 5.46
C LEU A 237 -4.77 2.79 4.40
N GLN A 238 -4.07 2.15 3.47
CA GLN A 238 -4.69 1.21 2.54
C GLN A 238 -4.62 -0.20 3.15
N CYS A 239 -5.77 -0.76 3.48
CA CYS A 239 -5.87 -2.02 4.22
C CYS A 239 -6.94 -2.95 3.69
N MET A 240 -6.98 -4.16 4.23
CA MET A 240 -8.02 -5.14 3.96
C MET A 240 -9.29 -4.84 4.77
N ASP A 241 -10.42 -5.33 4.28
CA ASP A 241 -11.75 -5.26 4.92
C ASP A 241 -11.85 -5.97 6.28
N ILE A 242 -10.90 -6.84 6.60
CA ILE A 242 -10.84 -7.52 7.91
C ILE A 242 -10.42 -6.59 9.05
N VAL A 243 -9.88 -5.42 8.74
CA VAL A 243 -9.59 -4.34 9.70
C VAL A 243 -10.90 -3.63 10.06
N ASP A 244 -11.17 -3.42 11.35
CA ASP A 244 -12.39 -2.72 11.80
C ASP A 244 -12.31 -1.21 11.57
N VAL A 245 -12.35 -0.85 10.28
CA VAL A 245 -12.22 0.54 9.83
C VAL A 245 -13.34 1.43 10.39
N ALA A 246 -14.56 0.89 10.53
CA ALA A 246 -15.68 1.67 11.05
C ALA A 246 -15.44 2.11 12.51
N ARG A 247 -14.85 1.27 13.35
CA ARG A 247 -14.44 1.60 14.72
C ARG A 247 -13.26 2.56 14.71
N LEU A 248 -12.21 2.23 13.95
CA LEU A 248 -10.96 3.01 13.89
C LEU A 248 -11.15 4.42 13.37
N LYS A 249 -12.03 4.65 12.38
CA LYS A 249 -12.40 6.00 11.92
C LYS A 249 -12.95 6.85 13.06
N LYS A 250 -13.82 6.27 13.89
CA LYS A 250 -14.40 6.97 15.06
C LYS A 250 -13.34 7.29 16.11
N GLU A 251 -12.46 6.32 16.42
CA GLU A 251 -11.38 6.49 17.39
C GLU A 251 -10.35 7.54 16.94
N LEU A 252 -9.99 7.52 15.68
CA LEU A 252 -9.00 8.46 15.12
C LEU A 252 -9.57 9.85 14.83
N ASN A 253 -10.89 9.99 14.70
CA ASN A 253 -11.58 11.26 14.53
C ASN A 253 -10.94 12.14 13.42
N GLY A 254 -10.80 11.59 12.23
CA GLY A 254 -10.28 12.30 11.04
C GLY A 254 -8.77 12.52 11.02
N LYS A 255 -7.99 11.89 11.89
CA LYS A 255 -6.52 12.01 11.86
C LYS A 255 -5.89 11.30 10.67
N MET A 256 -6.51 10.26 10.16
CA MET A 256 -6.03 9.45 9.03
C MET A 256 -7.22 9.05 8.15
N ALA A 257 -6.98 8.95 6.84
CA ALA A 257 -7.94 8.38 5.89
C ALA A 257 -7.71 6.87 5.71
N PHE A 258 -8.68 6.21 5.06
CA PHE A 258 -8.60 4.78 4.77
C PHE A 258 -8.94 4.48 3.32
N GLY A 259 -8.09 3.67 2.67
CA GLY A 259 -8.37 2.98 1.43
C GLY A 259 -8.67 1.51 1.73
N VAL A 260 -9.88 1.03 1.46
CA VAL A 260 -10.26 -0.31 1.90
C VAL A 260 -10.60 -1.20 0.71
N SER A 261 -9.97 -2.36 0.63
CA SER A 261 -10.36 -3.39 -0.35
C SER A 261 -11.63 -4.07 0.12
N PRO A 262 -12.64 -4.24 -0.73
CA PRO A 262 -13.78 -5.12 -0.42
C PRO A 262 -13.35 -6.55 -0.15
N ASN A 263 -14.19 -7.34 0.51
CA ASN A 263 -13.89 -8.73 0.86
C ASN A 263 -13.87 -9.67 -0.37
N PHE A 264 -12.88 -9.45 -1.25
CA PHE A 264 -12.72 -10.25 -2.46
C PHE A 264 -12.63 -11.75 -2.20
N GLN A 265 -12.00 -12.16 -1.08
CA GLN A 265 -11.84 -13.58 -0.74
C GLN A 265 -13.17 -14.21 -0.37
N LYS A 266 -13.98 -13.56 0.47
CA LYS A 266 -15.33 -14.00 0.81
C LYS A 266 -16.21 -14.10 -0.42
N TYR A 267 -16.19 -13.06 -1.25
CA TYR A 267 -17.02 -12.99 -2.45
C TYR A 267 -16.62 -14.06 -3.47
N ALA A 268 -15.32 -14.20 -3.78
CA ALA A 268 -14.84 -15.23 -4.69
C ALA A 268 -15.17 -16.65 -4.20
N SER A 269 -14.93 -16.92 -2.91
CA SER A 269 -15.25 -18.20 -2.29
C SER A 269 -16.75 -18.46 -2.30
N GLY A 270 -17.57 -17.49 -1.90
CA GLY A 270 -19.03 -17.60 -1.84
C GLY A 270 -19.65 -17.85 -3.21
N LEU A 271 -19.20 -17.13 -4.23
CA LEU A 271 -19.63 -17.35 -5.62
C LEU A 271 -19.20 -18.73 -6.14
N SER A 272 -17.97 -19.14 -5.87
CA SER A 272 -17.44 -20.42 -6.32
C SER A 272 -18.17 -21.63 -5.71
N CYS A 273 -18.53 -21.58 -4.44
CA CYS A 273 -19.26 -22.64 -3.77
C CYS A 273 -20.81 -22.51 -3.86
N GLY A 274 -21.31 -21.44 -4.46
CA GLY A 274 -22.75 -21.18 -4.64
C GLY A 274 -23.47 -20.74 -3.35
N SER A 275 -22.75 -20.32 -2.32
CA SER A 275 -23.33 -19.75 -1.09
C SER A 275 -23.66 -18.25 -1.21
N MET A 276 -23.18 -17.58 -2.26
CA MET A 276 -23.48 -16.20 -2.59
C MET A 276 -23.83 -16.06 -4.08
N THR A 277 -24.58 -15.05 -4.38
CA THR A 277 -24.88 -14.57 -5.75
C THR A 277 -24.17 -13.23 -5.99
N THR A 278 -24.10 -12.76 -7.24
CA THR A 278 -23.61 -11.42 -7.56
C THR A 278 -24.48 -10.33 -6.94
N ASP A 279 -25.78 -10.60 -6.73
CA ASP A 279 -26.68 -9.67 -6.04
C ASP A 279 -26.33 -9.55 -4.55
N ASP A 280 -25.87 -10.63 -3.93
CA ASP A 280 -25.39 -10.60 -2.53
C ASP A 280 -24.09 -9.80 -2.43
N VAL A 281 -23.15 -10.00 -3.37
CA VAL A 281 -21.91 -9.21 -3.47
C VAL A 281 -22.22 -7.72 -3.63
N TYR A 282 -23.13 -7.37 -4.55
CA TYR A 282 -23.57 -5.99 -4.75
C TYR A 282 -24.11 -5.36 -3.45
N LYS A 283 -25.02 -6.05 -2.75
CA LYS A 283 -25.63 -5.54 -1.52
C LYS A 283 -24.62 -5.30 -0.42
N GLU A 284 -23.76 -6.30 -0.17
CA GLU A 284 -22.75 -6.18 0.88
C GLU A 284 -21.74 -5.06 0.58
N ALA A 285 -21.23 -4.99 -0.66
CA ALA A 285 -20.34 -3.92 -1.08
C ALA A 285 -20.98 -2.54 -0.97
N TYR A 286 -22.24 -2.40 -1.40
CA TYR A 286 -22.98 -1.14 -1.30
C TYR A 286 -23.15 -0.69 0.16
N GLU A 287 -23.54 -1.60 1.06
CA GLU A 287 -23.70 -1.31 2.50
C GLU A 287 -22.38 -0.88 3.13
N GLU A 288 -21.28 -1.54 2.80
CA GLU A 288 -19.94 -1.18 3.24
C GLU A 288 -19.56 0.23 2.75
N PHE A 289 -19.71 0.51 1.46
CA PHE A 289 -19.35 1.78 0.85
C PHE A 289 -20.11 2.95 1.47
N VAL A 290 -21.42 2.80 1.65
CA VAL A 290 -22.25 3.83 2.29
C VAL A 290 -21.85 4.03 3.75
N THR A 291 -21.61 2.94 4.50
CA THR A 291 -21.27 3.01 5.92
C THR A 291 -19.90 3.67 6.12
N LEU A 292 -18.87 3.24 5.36
CA LEU A 292 -17.53 3.75 5.51
C LEU A 292 -17.33 5.17 4.95
N SER A 293 -18.20 5.62 4.06
CA SER A 293 -18.16 6.99 3.51
C SER A 293 -18.69 8.06 4.46
N GLU A 294 -19.39 7.66 5.54
CA GLU A 294 -19.84 8.61 6.55
C GLU A 294 -18.65 9.40 7.12
N ASP A 295 -18.79 10.71 7.21
CA ASP A 295 -17.76 11.66 7.67
C ASP A 295 -16.52 11.79 6.76
N GLY A 296 -16.52 11.22 5.54
CA GLY A 296 -15.39 11.25 4.62
C GLY A 296 -14.21 10.38 5.08
N CYS A 297 -12.97 10.77 4.72
CA CYS A 297 -11.74 10.02 5.08
C CYS A 297 -11.75 8.55 4.64
N TYR A 298 -12.39 8.24 3.51
CA TYR A 298 -12.53 6.89 2.99
C TYR A 298 -12.61 6.88 1.47
N TYR A 299 -11.97 5.88 0.85
CA TYR A 299 -12.21 5.48 -0.53
C TYR A 299 -12.17 3.96 -0.66
N PRO A 300 -13.00 3.36 -1.55
CA PRO A 300 -12.92 1.94 -1.83
C PRO A 300 -11.75 1.66 -2.79
N PHE A 301 -10.92 0.67 -2.45
CA PHE A 301 -9.88 0.17 -3.33
C PHE A 301 -10.40 -1.03 -4.11
N ILE A 302 -10.99 -0.80 -5.28
CA ILE A 302 -11.69 -1.80 -6.10
C ILE A 302 -11.03 -1.97 -7.47
N ASN A 303 -11.20 -3.15 -8.03
CA ASN A 303 -10.71 -3.49 -9.36
C ASN A 303 -11.61 -2.93 -10.48
N PRO A 304 -11.07 -2.72 -11.70
CA PRO A 304 -11.90 -2.61 -12.89
C PRO A 304 -12.81 -3.84 -13.06
N PRO A 305 -13.96 -3.73 -13.75
CA PRO A 305 -14.95 -4.80 -13.85
C PRO A 305 -14.53 -5.91 -14.82
N PHE A 306 -13.52 -6.70 -14.46
CA PHE A 306 -12.99 -7.79 -15.25
C PHE A 306 -13.81 -9.08 -15.13
N THR A 307 -14.45 -9.31 -13.99
CA THR A 307 -15.26 -10.50 -13.68
C THR A 307 -16.69 -10.08 -13.29
N PRO A 308 -17.67 -11.03 -13.29
CA PRO A 308 -19.00 -10.72 -12.77
C PRO A 308 -19.01 -10.24 -11.30
N MET A 309 -18.06 -10.71 -10.50
CA MET A 309 -17.88 -10.21 -9.12
C MET A 309 -17.42 -8.75 -9.12
N ASP A 310 -16.36 -8.43 -9.87
CA ASP A 310 -15.87 -7.05 -9.96
C ASP A 310 -16.94 -6.10 -10.53
N GLN A 311 -17.75 -6.58 -11.49
CA GLN A 311 -18.88 -5.80 -12.02
C GLN A 311 -19.92 -5.48 -10.95
N ALA A 312 -20.27 -6.46 -10.10
CA ALA A 312 -21.23 -6.25 -9.01
C ALA A 312 -20.70 -5.21 -7.99
N ILE A 313 -19.40 -5.28 -7.65
CA ILE A 313 -18.74 -4.32 -6.76
C ILE A 313 -18.71 -2.92 -7.41
N TRP A 314 -18.39 -2.86 -8.71
CA TRP A 314 -18.38 -1.61 -9.46
C TRP A 314 -19.76 -0.94 -9.54
N ASP A 315 -20.81 -1.72 -9.80
CA ASP A 315 -22.19 -1.23 -9.85
C ASP A 315 -22.64 -0.73 -8.45
N ALA A 316 -22.24 -1.42 -7.40
CA ALA A 316 -22.47 -1.01 -6.02
C ALA A 316 -21.79 0.34 -5.71
N HIS A 317 -20.55 0.54 -6.18
CA HIS A 317 -19.84 1.82 -6.05
C HIS A 317 -20.55 2.95 -6.77
N ILE A 318 -20.97 2.74 -8.04
CA ILE A 318 -21.69 3.75 -8.82
C ILE A 318 -22.98 4.18 -8.11
N GLN A 319 -23.73 3.21 -7.58
CA GLN A 319 -24.98 3.51 -6.87
C GLN A 319 -24.71 4.24 -5.55
N ALA A 320 -23.71 3.78 -4.78
CA ALA A 320 -23.32 4.43 -3.53
C ALA A 320 -22.85 5.88 -3.76
N ASP A 321 -22.02 6.12 -4.78
CA ASP A 321 -21.59 7.47 -5.16
C ASP A 321 -22.77 8.39 -5.46
N LYS A 322 -23.74 7.89 -6.23
CA LYS A 322 -24.96 8.64 -6.57
C LYS A 322 -25.79 8.99 -5.33
N ASP A 323 -26.05 8.01 -4.47
CA ASP A 323 -26.89 8.21 -3.29
C ASP A 323 -26.24 9.14 -2.26
N ILE A 324 -24.90 9.04 -2.13
CA ILE A 324 -24.12 9.95 -1.27
C ILE A 324 -24.17 11.39 -1.81
N LYS A 325 -24.02 11.59 -3.13
CA LYS A 325 -24.17 12.91 -3.77
C LYS A 325 -25.54 13.49 -3.56
N GLU A 326 -26.60 12.71 -3.76
CA GLU A 326 -27.97 13.14 -3.49
C GLU A 326 -28.17 13.58 -2.04
N LYS A 327 -27.61 12.84 -1.07
CA LYS A 327 -27.63 13.14 0.37
C LYS A 327 -26.87 14.43 0.71
N GLN A 328 -25.77 14.69 -0.03
CA GLN A 328 -24.96 15.91 0.09
C GLN A 328 -25.58 17.13 -0.63
N GLY A 329 -26.55 16.93 -1.49
CA GLY A 329 -27.18 17.99 -2.29
C GLY A 329 -26.32 18.47 -3.47
N VAL A 330 -25.51 17.61 -4.05
CA VAL A 330 -24.60 17.89 -5.19
C VAL A 330 -24.89 17.00 -6.39
#